data_11e415623738fabf08d7f254a8de3dd7
#
_entry.id   11e415623738fabf08d7f254a8de3dd7
#
_cell.length_a   1.000
_cell.length_b   1.000
_cell.length_c   1.000
_cell.angle_alpha   90.00
_cell.angle_beta   90.00
_cell.angle_gamma   90.00
#
_symmetry.space_group_name_H-M   'P 1'
#
loop_
_entity.id
_entity.type
_entity.pdbx_description
1 polymer ?
#
loop_
_entity_poly.entity_id
_entity_poly.type
_entity_poly.pdbx_seq_one_letter_code
_entity_poly.pdbx_strand_id
1 'polypeptide(L)'
;CNACADVCPKNCITFKTDIEGFWYPVVDKDACINCHLCEKVCPIISPADKVIRYEEPRVFAAYTKDEEIRTDSTSGGIHSMLALAVYEKNAYVGGAVYNEDHTVSQIIDDDPVRLPEIRSSKYLQSDSTGVYREIKKKLLEGCEVFFCGCPCQVQALYKSLGNKEYE
;
A
#
# COMPACT_ATOMS: atom_id res chain seq x y z
N CYS A 1 4.59 6.66 4.39
CA CYS A 1 3.42 6.12 3.67
C CYS A 1 2.97 7.00 2.48
N ASN A 2 3.52 8.18 2.29
CA ASN A 2 3.30 9.12 1.16
C ASN A 2 1.83 9.57 0.89
N ALA A 3 0.84 9.15 1.68
CA ALA A 3 -0.57 9.47 1.46
C ALA A 3 -0.88 10.97 1.44
N CYS A 4 -0.10 11.79 2.16
CA CYS A 4 -0.26 13.25 2.15
C CYS A 4 0.02 13.86 0.77
N ALA A 5 1.01 13.34 0.04
CA ALA A 5 1.27 13.78 -1.33
C ALA A 5 0.18 13.26 -2.28
N ASP A 6 -0.24 12.02 -2.08
CA ASP A 6 -1.22 11.36 -2.93
C ASP A 6 -2.60 12.03 -2.89
N VAL A 7 -3.02 12.52 -1.73
CA VAL A 7 -4.31 13.19 -1.57
C VAL A 7 -4.27 14.67 -1.97
N CYS A 8 -3.09 15.25 -2.15
CA CYS A 8 -2.95 16.69 -2.40
C CYS A 8 -3.48 17.09 -3.78
N PRO A 9 -4.54 17.93 -3.87
CA PRO A 9 -5.12 18.32 -5.16
C PRO A 9 -4.22 19.27 -5.94
N LYS A 10 -3.21 19.88 -5.28
CA LYS A 10 -2.24 20.79 -5.88
C LYS A 10 -0.89 20.14 -6.15
N ASN A 11 -0.70 18.85 -5.77
CA ASN A 11 0.57 18.15 -5.86
C ASN A 11 1.75 18.94 -5.27
N CYS A 12 1.49 19.73 -4.21
CA CYS A 12 2.46 20.62 -3.59
C CYS A 12 3.26 19.97 -2.44
N ILE A 13 3.21 18.63 -2.32
CA ILE A 13 3.93 17.88 -1.30
C ILE A 13 4.93 16.97 -1.99
N THR A 14 6.21 17.17 -1.68
CA THR A 14 7.33 16.33 -2.12
C THR A 14 7.98 15.68 -0.91
N PHE A 15 8.93 14.76 -1.13
CA PHE A 15 9.67 14.13 -0.05
C PHE A 15 11.14 14.47 -0.18
N LYS A 16 11.76 14.79 0.96
CA LYS A 16 13.20 15.01 1.05
C LYS A 16 13.79 14.01 2.02
N THR A 17 14.96 13.48 1.64
CA THR A 17 15.76 12.60 2.49
C THR A 17 16.46 13.43 3.55
N ASP A 18 16.39 12.99 4.81
CA ASP A 18 17.15 13.56 5.91
C ASP A 18 18.56 12.97 6.01
N ILE A 19 19.30 13.36 7.03
CA ILE A 19 20.68 12.91 7.25
C ILE A 19 20.78 11.41 7.61
N GLU A 20 19.69 10.80 8.04
CA GLU A 20 19.60 9.38 8.39
C GLU A 20 19.07 8.51 7.23
N GLY A 21 18.70 9.14 6.09
CA GLY A 21 18.18 8.46 4.91
C GLY A 21 16.68 8.32 4.85
N PHE A 22 15.92 8.87 5.80
CA PHE A 22 14.46 8.82 5.81
C PHE A 22 13.82 9.94 5.00
N TRP A 23 12.70 9.63 4.39
CA TRP A 23 11.95 10.60 3.57
C TRP A 23 10.88 11.31 4.40
N TYR A 24 10.97 12.62 4.45
CA TYR A 24 9.98 13.49 5.10
C TYR A 24 9.26 14.38 4.10
N PRO A 25 7.93 14.62 4.31
CA PRO A 25 7.16 15.47 3.42
C PRO A 25 7.59 16.94 3.57
N VAL A 26 7.72 17.60 2.44
CA VAL A 26 7.98 19.05 2.33
C VAL A 26 6.86 19.67 1.51
N VAL A 27 6.22 20.70 2.07
CA VAL A 27 5.10 21.40 1.45
C VAL A 27 5.60 22.66 0.77
N ASP A 28 5.29 22.81 -0.50
CA ASP A 28 5.40 24.09 -1.21
C ASP A 28 4.25 25.00 -0.73
N LYS A 29 4.62 25.99 0.09
CA LYS A 29 3.65 26.88 0.74
C LYS A 29 2.99 27.85 -0.23
N ASP A 30 3.65 28.18 -1.34
CA ASP A 30 3.14 29.11 -2.33
C ASP A 30 2.05 28.44 -3.19
N ALA A 31 2.17 27.14 -3.44
CA ALA A 31 1.18 26.35 -4.14
C ALA A 31 0.07 25.78 -3.22
N CYS A 32 0.28 25.77 -1.92
CA CYS A 32 -0.62 25.18 -0.93
C CYS A 32 -1.88 26.03 -0.72
N ILE A 33 -3.06 25.42 -0.85
CA ILE A 33 -4.36 26.07 -0.62
C ILE A 33 -4.92 25.86 0.79
N ASN A 34 -4.13 25.31 1.71
CA ASN A 34 -4.50 25.06 3.11
C ASN A 34 -5.80 24.24 3.28
N CYS A 35 -6.03 23.23 2.44
CA CYS A 35 -7.25 22.40 2.48
C CYS A 35 -7.21 21.32 3.58
N HIS A 36 -6.09 21.09 4.23
CA HIS A 36 -5.86 20.12 5.32
C HIS A 36 -6.16 18.65 4.98
N LEU A 37 -6.31 18.28 3.70
CA LEU A 37 -6.52 16.90 3.31
C LEU A 37 -5.33 16.00 3.67
N CYS A 38 -4.11 16.51 3.54
CA CYS A 38 -2.88 15.81 3.91
C CYS A 38 -2.83 15.45 5.41
N GLU A 39 -3.35 16.31 6.28
CA GLU A 39 -3.44 16.04 7.72
C GLU A 39 -4.50 14.98 8.02
N LYS A 40 -5.64 15.04 7.33
CA LYS A 40 -6.75 14.08 7.53
C LYS A 40 -6.38 12.65 7.18
N VAL A 41 -5.57 12.43 6.12
CA VAL A 41 -5.15 11.08 5.72
C VAL A 41 -3.92 10.59 6.48
N CYS A 42 -3.19 11.46 7.16
CA CYS A 42 -1.97 11.09 7.87
C CYS A 42 -2.28 10.20 9.08
N PRO A 43 -1.78 8.96 9.13
CA PRO A 43 -2.02 8.09 10.27
C PRO A 43 -1.32 8.54 11.56
N ILE A 44 -0.34 9.45 11.45
CA ILE A 44 0.39 10.00 12.60
C ILE A 44 -0.29 11.24 13.15
N ILE A 45 -0.68 12.19 12.30
CA ILE A 45 -1.32 13.45 12.71
C ILE A 45 -2.78 13.20 13.13
N SER A 46 -3.45 12.35 12.37
CA SER A 46 -4.84 11.98 12.60
C SER A 46 -4.93 10.45 12.72
N PRO A 47 -4.58 9.85 13.85
CA PRO A 47 -4.70 8.40 14.04
C PRO A 47 -6.16 7.97 13.84
N ALA A 48 -6.37 6.74 13.40
CA ALA A 48 -7.73 6.23 13.26
C ALA A 48 -8.38 6.06 14.62
N ASP A 49 -9.60 6.56 14.77
CA ASP A 49 -10.37 6.45 16.03
C ASP A 49 -10.74 4.99 16.36
N LYS A 50 -10.83 4.15 15.32
CA LYS A 50 -11.08 2.72 15.45
C LYS A 50 -10.13 1.94 14.55
N VAL A 51 -9.22 1.21 15.16
CA VAL A 51 -8.63 0.04 14.50
C VAL A 51 -9.67 -1.07 14.57
N ILE A 52 -9.97 -1.73 13.45
CA ILE A 52 -10.80 -2.94 13.48
C ILE A 52 -10.08 -3.94 14.38
N ARG A 53 -10.60 -4.14 15.57
CA ARG A 53 -10.07 -5.10 16.53
C ARG A 53 -11.14 -6.16 16.74
N TYR A 54 -10.77 -7.38 16.50
CA TYR A 54 -11.57 -8.52 16.93
C TYR A 54 -11.36 -8.69 18.44
N GLU A 55 -12.42 -8.88 19.19
CA GLU A 55 -12.33 -9.17 20.64
C GLU A 55 -11.53 -10.46 20.86
N GLU A 56 -11.71 -11.45 19.98
CA GLU A 56 -10.96 -12.69 19.96
C GLU A 56 -10.37 -12.92 18.55
N PRO A 57 -9.13 -12.48 18.28
CA PRO A 57 -8.51 -12.70 16.99
C PRO A 57 -8.20 -14.18 16.77
N ARG A 58 -8.59 -14.71 15.61
CA ARG A 58 -8.21 -16.06 15.19
C ARG A 58 -6.78 -16.04 14.65
N VAL A 59 -5.92 -16.90 15.17
CA VAL A 59 -4.51 -17.01 14.78
C VAL A 59 -4.26 -18.35 14.12
N PHE A 60 -3.59 -18.35 12.97
CA PHE A 60 -3.26 -19.54 12.20
C PHE A 60 -1.77 -19.57 11.88
N ALA A 61 -1.16 -20.75 12.02
CA ALA A 61 0.11 -21.06 11.37
C ALA A 61 -0.23 -21.73 10.02
N ALA A 62 0.22 -21.16 8.92
CA ALA A 62 -0.15 -21.63 7.59
C ALA A 62 1.03 -21.56 6.62
N TYR A 63 1.04 -22.49 5.66
CA TYR A 63 1.95 -22.50 4.54
C TYR A 63 1.28 -23.13 3.31
N THR A 64 1.74 -22.75 2.13
CA THR A 64 1.28 -23.37 0.88
C THR A 64 1.81 -24.80 0.76
N LYS A 65 1.00 -25.69 0.16
CA LYS A 65 1.41 -27.04 -0.21
C LYS A 65 2.14 -27.09 -1.56
N ASP A 66 2.09 -26.01 -2.32
CA ASP A 66 2.83 -25.86 -3.56
C ASP A 66 4.31 -25.61 -3.24
N GLU A 67 5.15 -26.58 -3.61
CA GLU A 67 6.58 -26.57 -3.24
C GLU A 67 7.35 -25.47 -3.98
N GLU A 68 6.99 -25.14 -5.21
CA GLU A 68 7.61 -24.08 -6.00
C GLU A 68 7.34 -22.73 -5.35
N ILE A 69 6.06 -22.40 -5.09
CA ILE A 69 5.68 -21.17 -4.39
C ILE A 69 6.32 -21.12 -3.00
N ARG A 70 6.38 -22.26 -2.31
CA ARG A 70 6.98 -22.35 -0.98
C ARG A 70 8.47 -22.02 -0.99
N THR A 71 9.20 -22.57 -1.94
CA THR A 71 10.66 -22.40 -2.09
C THR A 71 11.00 -20.96 -2.48
N ASP A 72 10.20 -20.36 -3.37
CA ASP A 72 10.37 -18.98 -3.84
C ASP A 72 9.90 -17.93 -2.83
N SER A 73 9.28 -18.34 -1.75
CA SER A 73 8.75 -17.41 -0.73
C SER A 73 9.70 -17.32 0.47
N THR A 74 9.78 -16.14 1.07
CA THR A 74 10.57 -15.92 2.31
C THR A 74 9.94 -16.55 3.56
N SER A 75 8.69 -17.00 3.48
CA SER A 75 7.93 -17.57 4.60
C SER A 75 6.98 -18.67 4.08
N GLY A 76 5.77 -18.75 4.58
CA GLY A 76 4.79 -19.79 4.23
C GLY A 76 4.20 -19.72 2.82
N GLY A 77 4.49 -18.68 2.02
CA GLY A 77 3.93 -18.52 0.68
C GLY A 77 2.47 -18.05 0.64
N ILE A 78 1.87 -17.69 1.78
CA ILE A 78 0.45 -17.34 1.88
C ILE A 78 0.12 -16.07 1.07
N HIS A 79 1.03 -15.08 1.04
CA HIS A 79 0.84 -13.90 0.20
C HIS A 79 0.61 -14.29 -1.26
N SER A 80 1.46 -15.16 -1.81
CA SER A 80 1.34 -15.62 -3.20
C SER A 80 0.05 -16.39 -3.45
N MET A 81 -0.38 -17.22 -2.50
CA MET A 81 -1.64 -17.96 -2.61
C MET A 81 -2.86 -17.04 -2.62
N LEU A 82 -2.88 -16.01 -1.76
CA LEU A 82 -3.95 -15.02 -1.73
C LEU A 82 -3.95 -14.17 -3.02
N ALA A 83 -2.76 -13.76 -3.48
CA ALA A 83 -2.62 -13.00 -4.72
C ALA A 83 -3.13 -13.79 -5.93
N LEU A 84 -2.76 -15.06 -6.07
CA LEU A 84 -3.25 -15.93 -7.16
C LEU A 84 -4.77 -16.08 -7.13
N ALA A 85 -5.36 -16.29 -5.94
CA ALA A 85 -6.81 -16.39 -5.80
C ALA A 85 -7.55 -15.09 -6.17
N VAL A 86 -6.88 -13.94 -6.02
CA VAL A 86 -7.41 -12.63 -6.42
C VAL A 86 -7.27 -12.44 -7.94
N TYR A 87 -6.14 -12.80 -8.52
CA TYR A 87 -5.95 -12.74 -9.98
C TYR A 87 -6.95 -13.61 -10.75
N GLU A 88 -7.37 -14.78 -10.22
CA GLU A 88 -8.41 -15.61 -10.82
C GLU A 88 -9.76 -14.87 -10.99
N LYS A 89 -9.97 -13.81 -10.25
CA LYS A 89 -11.16 -12.94 -10.33
C LYS A 89 -10.97 -11.70 -11.22
N ASN A 90 -9.88 -11.63 -11.99
CA ASN A 90 -9.47 -10.45 -12.76
C ASN A 90 -9.35 -9.18 -11.89
N ALA A 91 -8.78 -9.32 -10.70
CA ALA A 91 -8.58 -8.25 -9.74
C ALA A 91 -7.11 -7.81 -9.67
N TYR A 92 -6.87 -6.69 -9.00
CA TYR A 92 -5.53 -6.11 -8.85
C TYR A 92 -4.84 -6.60 -7.59
N VAL A 93 -3.54 -6.89 -7.70
CA VAL A 93 -2.67 -7.21 -6.56
C VAL A 93 -1.68 -6.09 -6.35
N GLY A 94 -1.60 -5.59 -5.11
CA GLY A 94 -0.70 -4.51 -4.74
C GLY A 94 0.34 -4.93 -3.73
N GLY A 95 1.54 -4.39 -3.89
CA GLY A 95 2.65 -4.58 -2.98
C GLY A 95 3.92 -3.86 -3.42
N ALA A 96 5.00 -4.10 -2.67
CA ALA A 96 6.28 -3.44 -2.90
C ALA A 96 7.10 -4.16 -3.97
N VAL A 97 7.74 -3.39 -4.85
CA VAL A 97 8.67 -3.87 -5.88
C VAL A 97 9.97 -3.09 -5.84
N TYR A 98 11.07 -3.72 -6.26
CA TYR A 98 12.32 -3.03 -6.53
C TYR A 98 12.27 -2.34 -7.88
N ASN A 99 12.73 -1.10 -7.93
CA ASN A 99 12.97 -0.35 -9.16
C ASN A 99 14.37 -0.66 -9.72
N GLU A 100 14.64 -0.27 -10.97
CA GLU A 100 15.95 -0.46 -11.60
C GLU A 100 17.10 0.25 -10.86
N ASP A 101 16.81 1.37 -10.18
CA ASP A 101 17.76 2.13 -9.37
C ASP A 101 17.90 1.60 -7.93
N HIS A 102 17.39 0.41 -7.65
CA HIS A 102 17.36 -0.26 -6.34
C HIS A 102 16.51 0.44 -5.27
N THR A 103 15.75 1.46 -5.60
CA THR A 103 14.70 1.99 -4.72
C THR A 103 13.49 1.05 -4.69
N VAL A 104 12.54 1.31 -3.81
CA VAL A 104 11.33 0.49 -3.67
C VAL A 104 10.09 1.35 -3.88
N SER A 105 9.16 0.87 -4.70
CA SER A 105 7.85 1.48 -4.91
C SER A 105 6.73 0.54 -4.51
N GLN A 106 5.58 1.10 -4.15
CA GLN A 106 4.31 0.36 -4.10
C GLN A 106 3.64 0.45 -5.46
N ILE A 107 3.14 -0.67 -5.93
CA ILE A 107 2.37 -0.75 -7.18
C ILE A 107 1.06 -1.51 -6.95
N ILE A 108 0.14 -1.43 -7.90
CA ILE A 108 -0.92 -2.41 -8.14
C ILE A 108 -0.86 -2.86 -9.59
N ASP A 109 -1.13 -4.14 -9.83
CA ASP A 109 -1.08 -4.72 -11.16
C ASP A 109 -2.10 -5.87 -11.28
N ASP A 110 -2.67 -6.08 -12.45
CA ASP A 110 -3.61 -7.17 -12.74
C ASP A 110 -2.96 -8.33 -13.50
N ASP A 111 -1.67 -8.21 -13.83
CA ASP A 111 -0.92 -9.27 -14.51
C ASP A 111 -0.24 -10.21 -13.48
N PRO A 112 -0.61 -11.51 -13.42
CA PRO A 112 0.03 -12.49 -12.54
C PRO A 112 1.53 -12.66 -12.77
N VAL A 113 2.04 -12.32 -13.96
CA VAL A 113 3.47 -12.35 -14.29
C VAL A 113 4.28 -11.43 -13.36
N ARG A 114 3.66 -10.38 -12.81
CA ARG A 114 4.29 -9.45 -11.86
C ARG A 114 4.39 -9.99 -10.43
N LEU A 115 3.70 -11.10 -10.11
CA LEU A 115 3.68 -11.65 -8.75
C LEU A 115 5.07 -11.94 -8.17
N PRO A 116 6.05 -12.49 -8.90
CA PRO A 116 7.42 -12.68 -8.38
C PRO A 116 8.11 -11.39 -7.93
N GLU A 117 7.82 -10.26 -8.57
CA GLU A 117 8.38 -8.96 -8.19
C GLU A 117 7.74 -8.42 -6.91
N ILE A 118 6.42 -8.62 -6.74
CA ILE A 118 5.64 -8.19 -5.58
C ILE A 118 5.91 -9.10 -4.37
N ARG A 119 6.19 -10.38 -4.61
CA ARG A 119 6.49 -11.37 -3.58
C ARG A 119 7.69 -10.96 -2.73
N SER A 120 7.67 -11.37 -1.47
CA SER A 120 8.76 -11.19 -0.50
C SER A 120 8.89 -9.76 0.04
N SER A 121 9.43 -9.67 1.25
CA SER A 121 9.63 -8.39 1.93
C SER A 121 10.79 -7.59 1.34
N LYS A 122 10.55 -6.31 1.11
CA LYS A 122 11.58 -5.33 0.76
C LYS A 122 11.89 -4.50 2.00
N TYR A 123 13.11 -4.62 2.53
CA TYR A 123 13.51 -3.97 3.78
C TYR A 123 14.04 -2.54 3.56
N LEU A 124 13.38 -1.79 2.69
CA LEU A 124 13.64 -0.40 2.37
C LEU A 124 12.34 0.40 2.48
N GLN A 125 12.46 1.70 2.70
CA GLN A 125 11.31 2.60 2.63
C GLN A 125 10.79 2.63 1.19
N SER A 126 9.52 2.28 1.00
CA SER A 126 8.89 2.27 -0.32
C SER A 126 8.17 3.59 -0.60
N ASP A 127 8.26 4.05 -1.84
CA ASP A 127 7.44 5.14 -2.34
C ASP A 127 6.03 4.63 -2.67
N SER A 128 5.02 5.20 -2.01
CA SER A 128 3.61 4.87 -2.23
C SER A 128 2.88 6.01 -2.95
N THR A 129 3.61 6.96 -3.54
CA THR A 129 3.00 8.10 -4.24
C THR A 129 2.24 7.61 -5.47
N GLY A 130 0.97 8.00 -5.57
CA GLY A 130 0.08 7.62 -6.69
C GLY A 130 -0.74 6.35 -6.42
N VAL A 131 -0.23 5.39 -5.64
CA VAL A 131 -0.85 4.08 -5.50
C VAL A 131 -2.24 4.12 -4.84
N TYR A 132 -2.44 4.96 -3.82
CA TYR A 132 -3.76 5.04 -3.16
C TYR A 132 -4.82 5.65 -4.05
N ARG A 133 -4.42 6.60 -4.90
CA ARG A 133 -5.27 7.22 -5.90
C ARG A 133 -5.66 6.22 -6.97
N GLU A 134 -4.72 5.40 -7.40
CA GLU A 134 -4.94 4.34 -8.37
C GLU A 134 -5.86 3.25 -7.81
N ILE A 135 -5.60 2.76 -6.59
CA ILE A 135 -6.48 1.80 -5.90
C ILE A 135 -7.90 2.35 -5.82
N LYS A 136 -8.06 3.60 -5.39
CA LYS A 136 -9.38 4.22 -5.31
C LYS A 136 -10.09 4.27 -6.67
N LYS A 137 -9.35 4.57 -7.73
CA LYS A 137 -9.88 4.57 -9.09
C LYS A 137 -10.38 3.17 -9.48
N LYS A 138 -9.57 2.12 -9.23
CA LYS A 138 -9.93 0.74 -9.57
C LYS A 138 -11.15 0.24 -8.77
N LEU A 139 -11.23 0.56 -7.50
CA LEU A 139 -12.40 0.24 -6.67
C LEU A 139 -13.67 0.96 -7.18
N LEU A 140 -13.57 2.21 -7.65
CA LEU A 140 -14.70 2.93 -8.26
C LEU A 140 -15.09 2.37 -9.63
N GLU A 141 -14.18 1.71 -10.33
CA GLU A 141 -14.42 0.96 -11.58
C GLU A 141 -15.06 -0.43 -11.30
N GLY A 142 -15.24 -0.79 -10.03
CA GLY A 142 -15.82 -2.08 -9.62
C GLY A 142 -14.81 -3.23 -9.58
N CYS A 143 -13.51 -2.94 -9.61
CA CYS A 143 -12.47 -3.97 -9.52
C CYS A 143 -12.20 -4.33 -8.05
N GLU A 144 -11.93 -5.60 -7.78
CA GLU A 144 -11.36 -6.03 -6.49
C GLU A 144 -9.87 -5.66 -6.43
N VAL A 145 -9.37 -5.33 -5.24
CA VAL A 145 -7.95 -5.02 -5.01
C VAL A 145 -7.45 -5.71 -3.76
N PHE A 146 -6.42 -6.52 -3.88
CA PHE A 146 -5.65 -7.07 -2.76
C PHE A 146 -4.39 -6.23 -2.56
N PHE A 147 -4.30 -5.48 -1.48
CA PHE A 147 -3.15 -4.62 -1.18
C PHE A 147 -2.39 -5.10 0.05
N CYS A 148 -1.09 -5.31 -0.11
CA CYS A 148 -0.17 -5.68 0.96
C CYS A 148 0.83 -4.56 1.21
N GLY A 149 0.85 -4.03 2.43
CA GLY A 149 1.73 -2.94 2.83
C GLY A 149 2.00 -2.91 4.32
N CYS A 150 2.90 -2.03 4.75
CA CYS A 150 3.13 -1.77 6.17
C CYS A 150 1.85 -1.24 6.85
N PRO A 151 1.67 -1.43 8.17
CA PRO A 151 0.49 -0.95 8.88
C PRO A 151 0.15 0.52 8.63
N CYS A 152 1.15 1.39 8.54
CA CYS A 152 0.95 2.81 8.23
C CYS A 152 0.45 3.04 6.79
N GLN A 153 0.83 2.19 5.83
CA GLN A 153 0.36 2.26 4.45
C GLN A 153 -1.09 1.79 4.34
N VAL A 154 -1.42 0.68 4.98
CA VAL A 154 -2.80 0.15 5.02
C VAL A 154 -3.74 1.15 5.71
N GLN A 155 -3.33 1.72 6.85
CA GLN A 155 -4.12 2.75 7.54
C GLN A 155 -4.31 4.01 6.69
N ALA A 156 -3.26 4.45 5.98
CA ALA A 156 -3.33 5.58 5.06
C ALA A 156 -4.27 5.30 3.87
N LEU A 157 -4.25 4.08 3.35
CA LEU A 157 -5.18 3.64 2.31
C LEU A 157 -6.63 3.75 2.78
N TYR A 158 -6.98 3.16 3.92
CA TYR A 158 -8.34 3.26 4.49
C TYR A 158 -8.80 4.71 4.64
N LYS A 159 -7.93 5.59 5.13
CA LYS A 159 -8.24 7.02 5.26
C LYS A 159 -8.41 7.71 3.91
N SER A 160 -7.60 7.36 2.92
CA SER A 160 -7.71 7.89 1.55
C SER A 160 -9.01 7.47 0.87
N LEU A 161 -9.53 6.29 1.24
CA LEU A 161 -10.83 5.78 0.82
C LEU A 161 -12.01 6.36 1.62
N GLY A 162 -11.74 7.20 2.63
CA GLY A 162 -12.76 7.80 3.50
C GLY A 162 -13.34 6.84 4.52
N ASN A 163 -12.59 5.80 4.91
CA ASN A 163 -13.01 4.70 5.79
C ASN A 163 -14.30 4.00 5.30
N LYS A 164 -14.50 3.96 3.99
CA LYS A 164 -15.62 3.27 3.36
C LYS A 164 -15.22 1.84 3.01
N GLU A 165 -16.18 0.94 3.15
CA GLU A 165 -16.11 -0.38 2.54
C GLU A 165 -16.57 -0.24 1.09
N TYR A 166 -15.85 -0.89 0.18
CA TYR A 166 -16.19 -0.99 -1.23
C TYR A 166 -16.59 -2.43 -1.47
N GLU A 167 -17.89 -2.63 -1.77
CA GLU A 167 -18.47 -3.92 -2.15
C GLU A 167 -18.32 -4.19 -3.64
#